data_db045f3a009c307071345a5a14981a0a
#
_entry.id   db045f3a009c307071345a5a14981a0a
#
_cell.length_a   1.000
_cell.length_b   1.000
_cell.length_c   1.000
_cell.angle_alpha   90.00
_cell.angle_beta   90.00
_cell.angle_gamma   90.00
#
_symmetry.space_group_name_H-M   'P 1'
#
loop_
_entity.id
_entity.type
_entity.pdbx_description
1 polymer ?
#
loop_
_entity_poly.entity_id
_entity_poly.type
_entity_poly.pdbx_seq_one_letter_code
_entity_poly.pdbx_strand_id
1 'polypeptide(L)'
;MSARFDLRAEVTAEGRREALRLRLALGMGAVAAAAAVALLGLSGWFITAAALAGAAGTATAMAFNYLVPSAAIRLFAILRTGARYVERVAGHEAALNAVARLRPRLFLALTHR
;
A
#
# COMPACT_ATOMS: atom_id res chain seq x y z
N MET A 1 -36.94 -15.51 18.17
CA MET A 1 -35.76 -15.12 18.98
C MET A 1 -34.43 -15.46 18.28
N SER A 2 -34.35 -16.52 17.51
CA SER A 2 -33.20 -16.94 16.73
C SER A 2 -32.80 -15.96 15.63
N ALA A 3 -33.74 -15.42 14.85
CA ALA A 3 -33.44 -14.51 13.73
C ALA A 3 -32.73 -13.19 14.13
N ARG A 4 -32.98 -12.69 15.36
CA ARG A 4 -32.27 -11.50 15.87
C ARG A 4 -30.82 -11.79 16.32
N PHE A 5 -30.56 -13.02 16.72
CA PHE A 5 -29.20 -13.46 17.08
C PHE A 5 -28.34 -13.66 15.81
N ASP A 6 -28.92 -14.21 14.75
CA ASP A 6 -28.26 -14.43 13.47
C ASP A 6 -27.90 -13.10 12.80
N LEU A 7 -28.79 -12.11 12.80
CA LEU A 7 -28.50 -10.78 12.24
C LEU A 7 -27.37 -10.04 12.98
N ARG A 8 -27.28 -10.19 14.30
CA ARG A 8 -26.17 -9.60 15.07
C ARG A 8 -24.85 -10.28 14.80
N ALA A 9 -24.84 -11.59 14.65
CA ALA A 9 -23.65 -12.36 14.31
C ALA A 9 -23.14 -12.02 12.89
N GLU A 10 -24.05 -11.86 11.93
CA GLU A 10 -23.71 -11.44 10.56
C GLU A 10 -23.15 -10.00 10.53
N VAL A 11 -23.78 -9.05 11.19
CA VAL A 11 -23.32 -7.65 11.26
C VAL A 11 -21.95 -7.52 11.91
N THR A 12 -21.67 -8.32 12.94
CA THR A 12 -20.35 -8.32 13.60
C THR A 12 -19.30 -9.00 12.75
N ALA A 13 -19.62 -10.06 12.02
CA ALA A 13 -18.72 -10.75 11.11
C ALA A 13 -18.35 -9.87 9.90
N GLU A 14 -19.31 -9.14 9.33
CA GLU A 14 -19.09 -8.17 8.28
C GLU A 14 -18.24 -6.99 8.75
N GLY A 15 -18.50 -6.43 9.91
CA GLY A 15 -17.71 -5.36 10.52
C GLY A 15 -16.25 -5.77 10.74
N ARG A 16 -16.01 -7.03 11.10
CA ARG A 16 -14.65 -7.59 11.25
C ARG A 16 -13.91 -7.70 9.91
N ARG A 17 -14.59 -8.16 8.86
CA ARG A 17 -14.02 -8.25 7.51
C ARG A 17 -13.66 -6.88 6.94
N GLU A 18 -14.49 -5.88 7.17
CA GLU A 18 -14.19 -4.50 6.75
C GLU A 18 -13.02 -3.89 7.51
N ALA A 19 -12.96 -4.09 8.82
CA ALA A 19 -11.83 -3.64 9.63
C ALA A 19 -10.51 -4.29 9.17
N LEU A 20 -10.53 -5.57 8.78
CA LEU A 20 -9.37 -6.25 8.21
C LEU A 20 -8.96 -5.67 6.86
N ARG A 21 -9.92 -5.37 5.97
CA ARG A 21 -9.64 -4.75 4.67
C ARG A 21 -9.04 -3.36 4.82
N LEU A 22 -9.57 -2.54 5.72
CA LEU A 22 -9.03 -1.22 6.03
C LEU A 22 -7.62 -1.31 6.61
N ARG A 23 -7.37 -2.23 7.53
CA ARG A 23 -6.03 -2.47 8.08
C ARG A 23 -5.06 -2.94 7.01
N LEU A 24 -5.49 -3.80 6.09
CA LEU A 24 -4.69 -4.24 4.96
C LEU A 24 -4.35 -3.05 4.04
N ALA A 25 -5.34 -2.21 3.70
CA ALA A 25 -5.12 -1.02 2.87
C ALA A 25 -4.14 -0.05 3.51
N LEU A 26 -4.30 0.24 4.81
CA LEU A 26 -3.38 1.10 5.56
C LEU A 26 -1.97 0.50 5.67
N GLY A 27 -1.87 -0.81 5.94
CA GLY A 27 -0.60 -1.52 5.99
C GLY A 27 0.12 -1.51 4.65
N MET A 28 -0.58 -1.76 3.55
CA MET A 28 -0.01 -1.71 2.21
C MET A 28 0.38 -0.28 1.79
N GLY A 29 -0.39 0.72 2.20
CA GLY A 29 -0.03 2.13 2.03
C GLY A 29 1.26 2.49 2.76
N ALA A 30 1.42 2.05 4.00
CA ALA A 30 2.65 2.23 4.77
C ALA A 30 3.85 1.54 4.12
N VAL A 31 3.69 0.30 3.63
CA VAL A 31 4.74 -0.43 2.89
C VAL A 31 5.12 0.32 1.61
N ALA A 32 4.15 0.82 0.86
CA ALA A 32 4.40 1.59 -0.36
C ALA A 32 5.17 2.89 -0.07
N ALA A 33 4.82 3.59 1.01
CA ALA A 33 5.51 4.80 1.45
C ALA A 33 6.95 4.49 1.90
N ALA A 34 7.15 3.45 2.70
CA ALA A 34 8.47 3.01 3.14
C ALA A 34 9.36 2.61 1.96
N ALA A 35 8.81 1.87 0.98
CA ALA A 35 9.53 1.50 -0.24
C ALA A 35 9.91 2.73 -1.08
N ALA A 36 9.05 3.76 -1.14
CA ALA A 36 9.36 5.01 -1.83
C ALA A 36 10.52 5.77 -1.19
N VAL A 37 10.53 5.86 0.14
CA VAL A 37 11.62 6.50 0.90
C VAL A 37 12.93 5.72 0.74
N ALA A 38 12.87 4.39 0.83
CA ALA A 38 14.02 3.51 0.62
C ALA A 38 14.59 3.65 -0.80
N LEU A 39 13.73 3.72 -1.83
CA LEU A 39 14.14 3.98 -3.20
C LEU A 39 14.88 5.30 -3.36
N LEU A 40 14.33 6.36 -2.79
CA LEU A 40 14.91 7.69 -2.85
C LEU A 40 16.29 7.72 -2.18
N GLY A 41 16.38 7.17 -0.97
CA GLY A 41 17.63 7.06 -0.22
C GLY A 41 18.69 6.22 -0.93
N LEU A 42 18.31 5.03 -1.41
CA LEU A 42 19.22 4.12 -2.12
C LEU A 42 19.70 4.71 -3.46
N SER A 43 18.81 5.37 -4.21
CA SER A 43 19.16 6.03 -5.46
C SER A 43 20.12 7.20 -5.23
N GLY A 44 19.87 8.03 -4.22
CA GLY A 44 20.77 9.12 -3.85
C GLY A 44 22.13 8.62 -3.40
N TRP A 45 22.17 7.60 -2.54
CA TRP A 45 23.42 6.96 -2.15
C TRP A 45 24.17 6.38 -3.35
N PHE A 46 23.50 5.68 -4.25
CA PHE A 46 24.11 5.07 -5.43
C PHE A 46 24.74 6.10 -6.35
N ILE A 47 24.04 7.20 -6.65
CA ILE A 47 24.56 8.28 -7.49
C ILE A 47 25.78 8.91 -6.85
N THR A 48 25.75 9.20 -5.54
CA THR A 48 26.88 9.80 -4.81
C THR A 48 28.07 8.85 -4.77
N ALA A 49 27.85 7.58 -4.47
CA ALA A 49 28.89 6.56 -4.44
C ALA A 49 29.56 6.37 -5.82
N ALA A 50 28.76 6.34 -6.89
CA ALA A 50 29.26 6.24 -8.26
C ALA A 50 30.08 7.47 -8.65
N ALA A 51 29.63 8.67 -8.28
CA ALA A 51 30.37 9.92 -8.54
C ALA A 51 31.72 9.95 -7.81
N LEU A 52 31.75 9.55 -6.54
CA LEU A 52 32.98 9.45 -5.75
C LEU A 52 33.98 8.40 -6.33
N ALA A 53 33.45 7.23 -6.74
CA ALA A 53 34.26 6.20 -7.35
C ALA A 53 34.89 6.66 -8.69
N GLY A 54 34.10 7.40 -9.51
CA GLY A 54 34.57 7.99 -10.72
C GLY A 54 35.66 9.07 -10.50
N ALA A 55 35.45 9.91 -9.47
CA ALA A 55 36.42 10.95 -9.09
C ALA A 55 37.75 10.36 -8.55
N ALA A 56 37.72 9.20 -7.92
CA ALA A 56 38.88 8.50 -7.39
C ALA A 56 39.73 7.80 -8.46
N GLY A 57 39.28 7.76 -9.72
CA GLY A 57 40.00 7.22 -10.86
C GLY A 57 39.38 5.98 -11.51
N THR A 58 39.88 5.63 -12.69
CA THR A 58 39.31 4.55 -13.52
C THR A 58 39.35 3.18 -12.87
N ALA A 59 40.40 2.86 -12.12
CA ALA A 59 40.52 1.57 -11.41
C ALA A 59 39.41 1.41 -10.33
N THR A 60 39.18 2.47 -9.57
CA THR A 60 38.12 2.47 -8.53
C THR A 60 36.73 2.43 -9.15
N ALA A 61 36.52 3.14 -10.25
CA ALA A 61 35.28 3.11 -11.01
C ALA A 61 34.95 1.70 -11.55
N MET A 62 35.96 0.99 -12.07
CA MET A 62 35.80 -0.38 -12.57
C MET A 62 35.54 -1.41 -11.44
N ALA A 63 36.10 -1.17 -10.26
CA ALA A 63 35.86 -2.02 -9.08
C ALA A 63 34.50 -1.74 -8.40
N PHE A 64 33.79 -0.70 -8.78
CA PHE A 64 32.54 -0.33 -8.20
C PHE A 64 31.43 -1.37 -8.50
N ASN A 65 30.88 -1.98 -7.46
CA ASN A 65 29.83 -2.97 -7.62
C ASN A 65 28.47 -2.28 -7.80
N TYR A 66 27.99 -2.22 -9.02
CA TYR A 66 26.68 -1.64 -9.36
C TYR A 66 25.53 -2.67 -9.36
N LEU A 67 25.84 -3.97 -9.33
CA LEU A 67 24.83 -5.03 -9.43
C LEU A 67 23.92 -5.11 -8.21
N VAL A 68 24.50 -5.07 -7.01
CA VAL A 68 23.74 -5.17 -5.76
C VAL A 68 22.79 -3.99 -5.58
N PRO A 69 23.22 -2.72 -5.67
CA PRO A 69 22.29 -1.60 -5.53
C PRO A 69 21.27 -1.52 -6.66
N SER A 70 21.59 -1.90 -7.89
CA SER A 70 20.62 -1.92 -8.98
C SER A 70 19.54 -2.99 -8.79
N ALA A 71 19.91 -4.16 -8.28
CA ALA A 71 18.95 -5.21 -7.92
C ALA A 71 18.03 -4.77 -6.77
N ALA A 72 18.56 -4.10 -5.76
CA ALA A 72 17.78 -3.56 -4.64
C ALA A 72 16.80 -2.46 -5.12
N ILE A 73 17.22 -1.57 -6.00
CA ILE A 73 16.34 -0.55 -6.61
C ILE A 73 15.17 -1.21 -7.34
N ARG A 74 15.42 -2.24 -8.13
CA ARG A 74 14.38 -3.00 -8.83
C ARG A 74 13.41 -3.66 -7.86
N LEU A 75 13.94 -4.28 -6.80
CA LEU A 75 13.11 -4.92 -5.77
C LEU A 75 12.17 -3.92 -5.10
N PHE A 76 12.69 -2.77 -4.67
CA PHE A 76 11.87 -1.73 -4.04
C PHE A 76 10.87 -1.11 -5.00
N ALA A 77 11.19 -0.97 -6.29
CA ALA A 77 10.28 -0.49 -7.30
C ALA A 77 9.10 -1.46 -7.49
N ILE A 78 9.35 -2.76 -7.57
CA ILE A 78 8.33 -3.80 -7.68
C ILE A 78 7.48 -3.84 -6.39
N LEU A 79 8.11 -3.80 -5.23
CA LEU A 79 7.43 -3.80 -3.94
C LEU A 79 6.50 -2.59 -3.80
N ARG A 80 6.97 -1.39 -4.16
CA ARG A 80 6.16 -0.17 -4.15
C ARG A 80 4.95 -0.29 -5.07
N THR A 81 5.14 -0.77 -6.30
CA THR A 81 4.07 -0.91 -7.28
C THR A 81 3.04 -1.93 -6.82
N GLY A 82 3.48 -3.10 -6.34
CA GLY A 82 2.60 -4.15 -5.82
C GLY A 82 1.82 -3.70 -4.60
N ALA A 83 2.48 -3.03 -3.64
CA ALA A 83 1.84 -2.50 -2.44
C ALA A 83 0.79 -1.42 -2.77
N ARG A 84 1.08 -0.54 -3.72
CA ARG A 84 0.12 0.46 -4.22
C ARG A 84 -1.08 -0.18 -4.90
N TYR A 85 -0.87 -1.23 -5.66
CA TYR A 85 -1.96 -1.96 -6.31
C TYR A 85 -2.91 -2.56 -5.26
N VAL A 86 -2.36 -3.28 -4.28
CA VAL A 86 -3.17 -3.88 -3.20
C VAL A 86 -3.89 -2.82 -2.38
N GLU A 87 -3.22 -1.72 -2.03
CA GLU A 87 -3.83 -0.57 -1.35
C GLU A 87 -5.04 -0.03 -2.11
N ARG A 88 -4.90 0.19 -3.42
CA ARG A 88 -5.99 0.70 -4.26
C ARG A 88 -7.16 -0.26 -4.35
N VAL A 89 -6.91 -1.55 -4.57
CA VAL A 89 -7.96 -2.56 -4.65
C VAL A 89 -8.72 -2.65 -3.33
N ALA A 90 -8.00 -2.77 -2.21
CA ALA A 90 -8.63 -2.86 -0.89
C ALA A 90 -9.39 -1.57 -0.51
N GLY A 91 -8.84 -0.40 -0.82
CA GLY A 91 -9.50 0.89 -0.57
C GLY A 91 -10.73 1.10 -1.44
N HIS A 92 -10.67 0.70 -2.70
CA HIS A 92 -11.80 0.81 -3.64
C HIS A 92 -12.96 -0.10 -3.22
N GLU A 93 -12.70 -1.34 -2.85
CA GLU A 93 -13.73 -2.24 -2.31
C GLU A 93 -14.36 -1.70 -1.02
N ALA A 94 -13.56 -1.15 -0.12
CA ALA A 94 -14.07 -0.55 1.12
C ALA A 94 -14.97 0.66 0.83
N ALA A 95 -14.58 1.52 -0.11
CA ALA A 95 -15.36 2.68 -0.52
C ALA A 95 -16.70 2.29 -1.16
N LEU A 96 -16.69 1.32 -2.08
CA LEU A 96 -17.91 0.82 -2.71
C LEU A 96 -18.88 0.20 -1.71
N ASN A 97 -18.37 -0.58 -0.76
CA ASN A 97 -19.18 -1.17 0.30
C ASN A 97 -19.79 -0.09 1.23
N ALA A 98 -19.04 0.97 1.54
CA ALA A 98 -19.55 2.10 2.32
C ALA A 98 -20.68 2.83 1.59
N VAL A 99 -20.53 3.10 0.30
CA VAL A 99 -21.56 3.74 -0.54
C VAL A 99 -22.81 2.86 -0.64
N ALA A 100 -22.64 1.56 -0.88
CA ALA A 100 -23.76 0.61 -0.95
C ALA A 100 -24.58 0.56 0.34
N ARG A 101 -23.98 0.77 1.50
CA ARG A 101 -24.68 0.81 2.80
C ARG A 101 -25.35 2.15 3.09
N LEU A 102 -24.75 3.25 2.66
CA LEU A 102 -25.30 4.59 2.89
C LEU A 102 -26.50 4.87 1.99
N ARG A 103 -26.53 4.33 0.79
CA ARG A 103 -27.59 4.55 -0.19
C ARG A 103 -29.00 4.24 0.32
N PRO A 104 -29.30 3.06 0.90
CA PRO A 104 -30.63 2.76 1.42
C PRO A 104 -30.99 3.59 2.66
N ARG A 105 -30.01 3.95 3.49
CA ARG A 105 -30.24 4.78 4.68
C ARG A 105 -30.61 6.22 4.30
N LEU A 106 -29.94 6.79 3.29
CA LEU A 106 -30.25 8.11 2.76
C LEU A 106 -31.63 8.12 2.08
N PHE A 107 -31.96 7.07 1.33
CA PHE A 107 -33.26 6.95 0.69
C PHE A 107 -34.40 6.92 1.71
N LEU A 108 -34.26 6.12 2.76
CA LEU A 108 -35.25 6.04 3.84
C LEU A 108 -35.37 7.37 4.62
N ALA A 109 -34.25 8.08 4.85
CA ALA A 109 -34.27 9.37 5.51
C ALA A 109 -34.97 10.47 4.68
N LEU A 110 -34.88 10.39 3.35
CA LEU A 110 -35.50 11.34 2.43
C LEU A 110 -37.00 11.05 2.19
N THR A 111 -37.41 9.78 2.26
CA THR A 111 -38.82 9.39 2.09
C THR A 111 -39.68 9.60 3.34
N HIS A 112 -39.06 9.75 4.52
CA HIS A 112 -39.78 10.04 5.77
C HIS A 112 -39.97 11.54 6.07
N ARG A 113 -39.62 12.41 5.14
CA ARG A 113 -39.93 13.85 5.20
C ARG A 113 -41.06 14.21 4.23
#